data_d6c01c175ed6e71fb2934d5202dc73c1
#
_entry.id   d6c01c175ed6e71fb2934d5202dc73c1
#
_cell.length_a   1.000
_cell.length_b   1.000
_cell.length_c   1.000
_cell.angle_alpha   90.00
_cell.angle_beta   90.00
_cell.angle_gamma   90.00
#
_symmetry.space_group_name_H-M   'P 1'
#
loop_
_entity.id
_entity.type
_entity.pdbx_description
1 polymer ?
#
loop_
_entity_poly.entity_id
_entity_poly.type
_entity_poly.pdbx_seq_one_letter_code
_entity_poly.pdbx_strand_id
1 'polypeptide(L)'
;MKYSVIKSRSIQANKTTILKYLADFNNWYLWSPWACLDPNTKLSSTVNNLSWESSITGCGNMQIVIQDHEQVVIDLNFLKPFKSNAKVVFSLEEQGSERTLVTWEMKSKLPFFLCFFKKLFQVMIGRDFERGLTRLKYLAETGSVPAKLDYTDIPQNVAEFSVVGVRNSCHMSNIAESMHESFSQLSELISEVDIVPVKML
;
A
#
# COMPACT_ATOMS: atom_id res chain seq x y z
N MET A 1 -16.65 -0.60 -15.37
CA MET A 1 -16.20 0.80 -15.55
C MET A 1 -14.68 0.88 -15.45
N LYS A 2 -14.00 1.61 -16.35
CA LYS A 2 -12.53 1.79 -16.31
C LYS A 2 -12.16 2.81 -15.22
N TYR A 3 -11.05 2.59 -14.54
CA TYR A 3 -10.42 3.53 -13.62
C TYR A 3 -8.89 3.43 -13.68
N SER A 4 -8.23 4.48 -13.26
CA SER A 4 -6.77 4.50 -13.11
C SER A 4 -6.38 5.11 -11.77
N VAL A 5 -5.24 4.68 -11.28
CA VAL A 5 -4.56 5.25 -10.12
C VAL A 5 -3.14 5.55 -10.54
N ILE A 6 -2.66 6.76 -10.24
CA ILE A 6 -1.32 7.21 -10.60
C ILE A 6 -0.70 7.89 -9.40
N LYS A 7 0.51 7.52 -9.06
CA LYS A 7 1.36 8.18 -8.05
C LYS A 7 2.78 8.25 -8.56
N SER A 8 3.48 9.33 -8.18
CA SER A 8 4.87 9.54 -8.58
C SER A 8 5.71 9.95 -7.38
N ARG A 9 6.99 9.59 -7.42
CA ARG A 9 7.97 9.98 -6.41
C ARG A 9 9.35 10.13 -7.01
N SER A 10 10.02 11.24 -6.67
CA SER A 10 11.43 11.42 -7.01
C SER A 10 12.29 10.65 -6.00
N ILE A 11 13.23 9.85 -6.52
CA ILE A 11 14.13 8.96 -5.79
C ILE A 11 15.56 9.38 -6.12
N GLN A 12 16.40 9.55 -5.10
CA GLN A 12 17.81 9.90 -5.24
C GLN A 12 18.63 8.63 -5.55
N ALA A 13 18.39 8.08 -6.70
CA ALA A 13 19.08 6.93 -7.26
C ALA A 13 18.95 6.92 -8.78
N ASN A 14 19.91 6.32 -9.47
CA ASN A 14 19.86 6.14 -10.92
C ASN A 14 18.84 5.06 -11.31
N LYS A 15 18.42 5.06 -12.58
CA LYS A 15 17.45 4.09 -13.12
C LYS A 15 17.85 2.64 -12.89
N THR A 16 19.11 2.30 -13.08
CA THR A 16 19.60 0.93 -12.94
C THR A 16 19.40 0.39 -11.53
N THR A 17 19.67 1.20 -10.52
CA THR A 17 19.44 0.83 -9.11
C THR A 17 17.95 0.59 -8.84
N ILE A 18 17.07 1.43 -9.37
CA ILE A 18 15.62 1.31 -9.17
C ILE A 18 15.06 0.11 -9.93
N LEU A 19 15.50 -0.10 -11.17
CA LEU A 19 15.09 -1.25 -11.99
C LEU A 19 15.40 -2.59 -11.34
N LYS A 20 16.53 -2.71 -10.63
CA LYS A 20 16.88 -3.91 -9.85
C LYS A 20 15.74 -4.36 -8.92
N TYR A 21 14.98 -3.42 -8.38
CA TYR A 21 13.86 -3.70 -7.45
C TYR A 21 12.52 -3.83 -8.16
N LEU A 22 12.33 -3.16 -9.30
CA LEU A 22 11.06 -3.18 -10.03
C LEU A 22 10.95 -4.35 -11.00
N ALA A 23 12.07 -4.73 -11.63
CA ALA A 23 12.13 -5.69 -12.73
C ALA A 23 12.45 -7.14 -12.28
N ASP A 24 12.48 -7.38 -10.98
CA ASP A 24 12.65 -8.71 -10.40
C ASP A 24 11.69 -8.92 -9.24
N PHE A 25 10.69 -9.77 -9.42
CA PHE A 25 9.70 -10.06 -8.39
C PHE A 25 10.29 -10.74 -7.15
N ASN A 26 11.47 -11.33 -7.23
CA ASN A 26 12.15 -11.83 -6.04
C ASN A 26 12.55 -10.71 -5.06
N ASN A 27 12.62 -9.46 -5.53
CA ASN A 27 12.91 -8.29 -4.71
C ASN A 27 11.66 -7.54 -4.21
N TRP A 28 10.47 -7.92 -4.68
CA TRP A 28 9.24 -7.17 -4.37
C TRP A 28 8.83 -7.23 -2.91
N TYR A 29 9.11 -8.32 -2.20
CA TYR A 29 8.82 -8.42 -0.77
C TYR A 29 9.56 -7.37 0.08
N LEU A 30 10.67 -6.82 -0.44
CA LEU A 30 11.47 -5.81 0.29
C LEU A 30 10.73 -4.46 0.39
N TRP A 31 9.94 -4.09 -0.61
CA TRP A 31 9.33 -2.78 -0.70
C TRP A 31 7.82 -2.77 -0.94
N SER A 32 7.24 -3.85 -1.44
CA SER A 32 5.80 -3.92 -1.71
C SER A 32 4.99 -3.63 -0.44
N PRO A 33 4.01 -2.71 -0.49
CA PRO A 33 3.19 -2.38 0.66
C PRO A 33 2.33 -3.56 1.12
N TRP A 34 1.96 -4.45 0.22
CA TRP A 34 1.11 -5.61 0.52
C TRP A 34 1.85 -6.77 1.16
N ALA A 35 3.15 -6.90 0.91
CA ALA A 35 3.97 -7.94 1.54
C ALA A 35 4.08 -7.79 3.07
N CYS A 36 3.79 -6.60 3.60
CA CYS A 36 3.82 -6.31 5.03
C CYS A 36 2.45 -6.44 5.72
N LEU A 37 1.36 -6.60 4.97
CA LEU A 37 0.00 -6.61 5.53
C LEU A 37 -0.39 -7.96 6.13
N ASP A 38 0.15 -9.05 5.61
CA ASP A 38 -0.17 -10.40 6.07
C ASP A 38 1.10 -11.26 6.11
N PRO A 39 1.65 -11.50 7.30
CA PRO A 39 2.85 -12.35 7.46
C PRO A 39 2.65 -13.80 6.99
N ASN A 40 1.40 -14.26 6.90
CA ASN A 40 1.05 -15.61 6.44
C ASN A 40 0.80 -15.68 4.93
N THR A 41 1.05 -14.60 4.19
CA THR A 41 0.90 -14.61 2.73
C THR A 41 1.82 -15.65 2.11
N LYS A 42 1.24 -16.58 1.37
CA LYS A 42 2.00 -17.52 0.55
C LYS A 42 2.40 -16.83 -0.74
N LEU A 43 3.70 -16.63 -0.91
CA LEU A 43 4.29 -16.03 -2.10
C LEU A 43 5.06 -17.09 -2.88
N SER A 44 4.89 -17.09 -4.19
CA SER A 44 5.74 -17.83 -5.13
C SER A 44 6.20 -16.85 -6.21
N SER A 45 7.51 -16.67 -6.34
CA SER A 45 8.09 -15.72 -7.28
C SER A 45 9.21 -16.33 -8.11
N THR A 46 9.34 -15.82 -9.30
CA THR A 46 10.52 -15.90 -10.17
C THR A 46 10.86 -14.47 -10.58
N VAL A 47 11.86 -14.27 -11.40
CA VAL A 47 12.19 -12.93 -11.91
C VAL A 47 10.96 -12.24 -12.52
N ASN A 48 10.22 -12.95 -13.39
CA ASN A 48 9.15 -12.36 -14.19
C ASN A 48 7.73 -12.71 -13.74
N ASN A 49 7.55 -13.63 -12.79
CA ASN A 49 6.24 -14.05 -12.35
C ASN A 49 6.15 -14.02 -10.83
N LEU A 50 5.01 -13.59 -10.32
CA LEU A 50 4.69 -13.62 -8.90
C LEU A 50 3.24 -14.06 -8.72
N SER A 51 3.00 -14.99 -7.79
CA SER A 51 1.66 -15.33 -7.33
C SER A 51 1.58 -15.21 -5.82
N TRP A 52 0.40 -14.85 -5.32
CA TRP A 52 0.16 -14.73 -3.89
C TRP A 52 -1.18 -15.33 -3.49
N GLU A 53 -1.22 -15.81 -2.25
CA GLU A 53 -2.44 -16.21 -1.57
C GLU A 53 -2.40 -15.67 -0.13
N SER A 54 -3.37 -14.82 0.22
CA SER A 54 -3.47 -14.13 1.50
C SER A 54 -4.92 -14.06 1.95
N SER A 55 -5.13 -14.14 3.25
CA SER A 55 -6.45 -13.94 3.86
C SER A 55 -6.93 -12.49 3.79
N ILE A 56 -6.01 -11.54 3.70
CA ILE A 56 -6.28 -10.10 3.70
C ILE A 56 -6.38 -9.54 2.29
N THR A 57 -5.39 -9.85 1.43
CA THR A 57 -5.30 -9.29 0.08
C THR A 57 -5.86 -10.21 -1.01
N GLY A 58 -6.44 -11.33 -0.62
CA GLY A 58 -6.98 -12.33 -1.55
C GLY A 58 -5.90 -13.11 -2.28
N CYS A 59 -6.17 -13.53 -3.51
CA CYS A 59 -5.18 -14.24 -4.32
C CYS A 59 -5.13 -13.71 -5.76
N GLY A 60 -3.97 -13.86 -6.38
CA GLY A 60 -3.74 -13.42 -7.74
C GLY A 60 -2.34 -13.76 -8.25
N ASN A 61 -2.07 -13.27 -9.44
CA ASN A 61 -0.76 -13.38 -10.06
C ASN A 61 -0.39 -12.12 -10.84
N MET A 62 0.90 -11.93 -11.03
CA MET A 62 1.48 -10.85 -11.82
C MET A 62 2.55 -11.42 -12.75
N GLN A 63 2.66 -10.82 -13.93
CA GLN A 63 3.68 -11.14 -14.91
C GLN A 63 4.29 -9.87 -15.49
N ILE A 64 5.61 -9.76 -15.50
CA ILE A 64 6.31 -8.71 -16.24
C ILE A 64 6.22 -9.06 -17.73
N VAL A 65 5.61 -8.19 -18.52
CA VAL A 65 5.38 -8.38 -19.96
C VAL A 65 6.27 -7.48 -20.83
N ILE A 66 6.71 -6.34 -20.28
CA ILE A 66 7.69 -5.44 -20.92
C ILE A 66 8.64 -4.96 -19.82
N GLN A 67 9.93 -4.97 -20.16
CA GLN A 67 10.98 -4.42 -19.32
C GLN A 67 12.04 -3.79 -20.21
N ASP A 68 12.25 -2.49 -20.02
CA ASP A 68 13.32 -1.73 -20.66
C ASP A 68 13.91 -0.70 -19.68
N HIS A 69 14.75 0.21 -20.17
CA HIS A 69 15.40 1.23 -19.33
C HIS A 69 14.48 2.35 -18.86
N GLU A 70 13.28 2.45 -19.43
CA GLU A 70 12.32 3.54 -19.16
C GLU A 70 11.07 3.05 -18.43
N GLN A 71 10.74 1.76 -18.54
CA GLN A 71 9.51 1.23 -17.98
C GLN A 71 9.57 -0.26 -17.63
N VAL A 72 8.72 -0.62 -16.69
CA VAL A 72 8.34 -2.00 -16.40
C VAL A 72 6.83 -2.11 -16.50
N VAL A 73 6.33 -2.98 -17.39
CA VAL A 73 4.91 -3.21 -17.59
C VAL A 73 4.53 -4.58 -17.08
N ILE A 74 3.48 -4.63 -16.28
CA ILE A 74 3.04 -5.82 -15.58
C ILE A 74 1.57 -6.07 -15.86
N ASP A 75 1.22 -7.28 -16.23
CA ASP A 75 -0.14 -7.78 -16.23
C ASP A 75 -0.45 -8.35 -14.84
N LEU A 76 -1.50 -7.84 -14.23
CA LEU A 76 -1.95 -8.16 -12.87
C LEU A 76 -3.33 -8.78 -12.93
N ASN A 77 -3.48 -9.99 -12.38
CA ASN A 77 -4.73 -10.72 -12.33
C ASN A 77 -5.11 -11.00 -10.88
N PHE A 78 -6.24 -10.46 -10.45
CA PHE A 78 -6.89 -10.83 -9.19
C PHE A 78 -7.82 -12.02 -9.45
N LEU A 79 -7.74 -13.03 -8.59
CA LEU A 79 -8.55 -14.24 -8.63
C LEU A 79 -9.61 -14.26 -7.54
N LYS A 80 -9.28 -13.72 -6.35
CA LYS A 80 -10.18 -13.57 -5.20
C LYS A 80 -9.93 -12.19 -4.55
N PRO A 81 -10.94 -11.57 -3.92
CA PRO A 81 -12.35 -11.99 -3.83
C PRO A 81 -13.13 -11.86 -5.13
N PHE A 82 -12.67 -11.03 -6.09
CA PHE A 82 -13.32 -10.81 -7.39
C PHE A 82 -12.30 -10.98 -8.51
N LYS A 83 -12.68 -11.68 -9.56
CA LYS A 83 -11.84 -11.77 -10.75
C LYS A 83 -11.79 -10.41 -11.44
N SER A 84 -10.59 -9.87 -11.57
CA SER A 84 -10.34 -8.64 -12.33
C SER A 84 -8.91 -8.60 -12.84
N ASN A 85 -8.71 -7.86 -13.93
CA ASN A 85 -7.41 -7.67 -14.54
C ASN A 85 -7.03 -6.20 -14.48
N ALA A 86 -5.75 -5.95 -14.26
CA ALA A 86 -5.18 -4.62 -14.30
C ALA A 86 -3.87 -4.65 -15.10
N LYS A 87 -3.56 -3.53 -15.72
CA LYS A 87 -2.24 -3.26 -16.28
C LYS A 87 -1.54 -2.27 -15.37
N VAL A 88 -0.36 -2.63 -14.91
CA VAL A 88 0.50 -1.78 -14.08
C VAL A 88 1.68 -1.34 -14.93
N VAL A 89 2.03 -0.06 -14.84
CA VAL A 89 3.18 0.52 -15.53
C VAL A 89 3.99 1.31 -14.51
N PHE A 90 5.26 0.98 -14.40
CA PHE A 90 6.26 1.84 -13.78
C PHE A 90 7.03 2.54 -14.88
N SER A 91 7.00 3.87 -14.86
CA SER A 91 7.80 4.70 -15.78
C SER A 91 8.91 5.37 -15.01
N LEU A 92 10.11 5.43 -15.59
CA LEU A 92 11.32 5.97 -14.99
C LEU A 92 11.84 7.12 -15.85
N GLU A 93 11.81 8.32 -15.31
CA GLU A 93 12.31 9.54 -15.97
C GLU A 93 13.51 10.08 -15.20
N GLU A 94 14.64 10.27 -15.88
CA GLU A 94 15.84 10.84 -15.27
C GLU A 94 15.65 12.33 -14.97
N GLN A 95 15.98 12.73 -13.73
CA GLN A 95 16.00 14.10 -13.27
C GLN A 95 17.43 14.53 -12.89
N GLY A 96 18.40 14.29 -13.78
CA GLY A 96 19.84 14.42 -13.55
C GLY A 96 20.49 13.06 -13.34
N SER A 97 21.81 13.04 -13.08
CA SER A 97 22.63 11.83 -13.04
C SER A 97 22.26 10.82 -11.94
N GLU A 98 21.81 11.32 -10.79
CA GLU A 98 21.58 10.53 -9.56
C GLU A 98 20.13 10.62 -9.05
N ARG A 99 19.21 11.08 -9.89
CA ARG A 99 17.80 11.22 -9.49
C ARG A 99 16.88 10.72 -10.59
N THR A 100 15.87 9.95 -10.20
CA THR A 100 14.87 9.40 -11.11
C THR A 100 13.47 9.67 -10.56
N LEU A 101 12.58 10.19 -11.40
CA LEU A 101 11.16 10.21 -11.12
C LEU A 101 10.57 8.85 -11.47
N VAL A 102 10.01 8.18 -10.48
CA VAL A 102 9.28 6.93 -10.67
C VAL A 102 7.79 7.21 -10.63
N THR A 103 7.09 6.86 -11.69
CA THR A 103 5.63 6.95 -11.76
C THR A 103 5.04 5.54 -11.77
N TRP A 104 4.15 5.26 -10.84
CA TRP A 104 3.39 4.02 -10.73
C TRP A 104 1.96 4.27 -11.20
N GLU A 105 1.59 3.71 -12.34
CA GLU A 105 0.24 3.75 -12.88
C GLU A 105 -0.39 2.36 -12.86
N MET A 106 -1.67 2.28 -12.48
CA MET A 106 -2.48 1.08 -12.65
C MET A 106 -3.77 1.45 -13.38
N LYS A 107 -4.09 0.70 -14.43
CA LYS A 107 -5.35 0.76 -15.15
C LYS A 107 -6.12 -0.53 -14.96
N SER A 108 -7.36 -0.43 -14.50
CA SER A 108 -8.21 -1.61 -14.26
C SER A 108 -9.68 -1.32 -14.58
N LYS A 109 -10.49 -2.37 -14.47
CA LYS A 109 -11.95 -2.31 -14.63
C LYS A 109 -12.61 -2.81 -13.35
N LEU A 110 -13.55 -2.02 -12.81
CA LEU A 110 -14.42 -2.47 -11.73
C LEU A 110 -15.65 -3.18 -12.30
N PRO A 111 -16.10 -4.27 -11.66
CA PRO A 111 -17.42 -4.83 -11.90
C PRO A 111 -18.50 -3.77 -11.74
N PHE A 112 -19.61 -3.92 -12.46
CA PHE A 112 -20.66 -2.90 -12.49
C PHE A 112 -21.24 -2.60 -11.10
N PHE A 113 -21.42 -3.61 -10.28
CA PHE A 113 -21.96 -3.47 -8.92
C PHE A 113 -21.01 -2.77 -7.92
N LEU A 114 -19.73 -2.60 -8.27
CA LEU A 114 -18.73 -1.88 -7.47
C LEU A 114 -18.45 -0.44 -7.98
N CYS A 115 -19.17 0.01 -8.99
CA CYS A 115 -18.93 1.34 -9.61
C CYS A 115 -19.08 2.50 -8.62
N PHE A 116 -20.00 2.39 -7.65
CA PHE A 116 -20.22 3.39 -6.62
C PHE A 116 -19.00 3.57 -5.69
N PHE A 117 -18.20 2.54 -5.51
CA PHE A 117 -17.01 2.56 -4.67
C PHE A 117 -15.74 2.97 -5.41
N LYS A 118 -15.84 3.38 -6.69
CA LYS A 118 -14.68 3.75 -7.52
C LYS A 118 -13.74 4.73 -6.83
N LYS A 119 -14.27 5.82 -6.26
CA LYS A 119 -13.46 6.84 -5.57
C LYS A 119 -12.76 6.25 -4.34
N LEU A 120 -13.45 5.41 -3.57
CA LEU A 120 -12.88 4.75 -2.40
C LEU A 120 -11.71 3.82 -2.81
N PHE A 121 -11.88 2.99 -3.83
CA PHE A 121 -10.81 2.14 -4.36
C PHE A 121 -9.61 2.96 -4.85
N GLN A 122 -9.86 4.07 -5.55
CA GLN A 122 -8.78 4.95 -6.02
C GLN A 122 -7.98 5.56 -4.86
N VAL A 123 -8.65 5.96 -3.77
CA VAL A 123 -7.99 6.51 -2.58
C VAL A 123 -7.20 5.43 -1.85
N MET A 124 -7.78 4.25 -1.62
CA MET A 124 -7.11 3.16 -0.93
C MET A 124 -5.86 2.69 -1.69
N ILE A 125 -6.01 2.38 -2.97
CA ILE A 125 -4.89 1.95 -3.82
C ILE A 125 -3.85 3.07 -3.96
N GLY A 126 -4.29 4.33 -4.05
CA GLY A 126 -3.40 5.48 -4.12
C GLY A 126 -2.51 5.62 -2.87
N ARG A 127 -3.06 5.36 -1.67
CA ARG A 127 -2.30 5.33 -0.42
C ARG A 127 -1.29 4.17 -0.40
N ASP A 128 -1.68 3.01 -0.90
CA ASP A 128 -0.77 1.88 -1.00
C ASP A 128 0.38 2.17 -1.98
N PHE A 129 0.11 2.82 -3.11
CA PHE A 129 1.15 3.26 -4.04
C PHE A 129 2.10 4.27 -3.41
N GLU A 130 1.60 5.25 -2.68
CA GLU A 130 2.43 6.22 -1.95
C GLU A 130 3.34 5.53 -0.93
N ARG A 131 2.77 4.56 -0.19
CA ARG A 131 3.51 3.76 0.79
C ARG A 131 4.59 2.90 0.11
N GLY A 132 4.24 2.22 -0.99
CA GLY A 132 5.16 1.41 -1.77
C GLY A 132 6.29 2.24 -2.38
N LEU A 133 5.98 3.38 -3.01
CA LEU A 133 6.99 4.29 -3.57
C LEU A 133 7.89 4.90 -2.48
N THR A 134 7.36 5.12 -1.28
CA THR A 134 8.18 5.58 -0.13
C THR A 134 9.17 4.49 0.29
N ARG A 135 8.72 3.24 0.39
CA ARG A 135 9.59 2.11 0.74
C ARG A 135 10.65 1.86 -0.34
N LEU A 136 10.24 1.90 -1.62
CA LEU A 136 11.16 1.78 -2.76
C LEU A 136 12.23 2.89 -2.74
N LYS A 137 11.82 4.13 -2.41
CA LYS A 137 12.74 5.25 -2.25
C LYS A 137 13.82 4.94 -1.19
N TYR A 138 13.39 4.58 0.03
CA TYR A 138 14.34 4.23 1.09
C TYR A 138 15.25 3.07 0.68
N LEU A 139 14.70 2.03 0.09
CA LEU A 139 15.47 0.88 -0.36
C LEU A 139 16.51 1.23 -1.43
N ALA A 140 16.13 2.05 -2.40
CA ALA A 140 17.03 2.48 -3.47
C ALA A 140 18.12 3.47 -3.01
N GLU A 141 17.79 4.34 -2.04
CA GLU A 141 18.69 5.38 -1.53
C GLU A 141 19.64 4.88 -0.43
N THR A 142 19.20 3.92 0.40
CA THR A 142 19.93 3.50 1.60
C THR A 142 20.25 2.00 1.64
N GLY A 143 19.70 1.22 0.71
CA GLY A 143 19.83 -0.24 0.71
C GLY A 143 18.94 -0.96 1.73
N SER A 144 18.15 -0.22 2.53
CA SER A 144 17.27 -0.78 3.56
C SER A 144 15.95 -0.01 3.65
N VAL A 145 14.92 -0.68 4.15
CA VAL A 145 13.62 -0.02 4.45
C VAL A 145 13.52 0.17 5.95
N PRO A 146 13.32 1.41 6.45
CA PRO A 146 13.40 1.72 7.88
C PRO A 146 12.27 1.11 8.74
N ALA A 147 11.28 0.47 8.15
CA ALA A 147 10.22 -0.22 8.89
C ALA A 147 10.28 -1.72 8.64
N LYS A 148 11.19 -2.41 9.31
CA LYS A 148 11.00 -3.79 9.67
C LYS A 148 10.07 -3.79 10.90
N LEU A 149 8.88 -4.35 10.77
CA LEU A 149 8.12 -4.74 11.95
C LEU A 149 8.84 -5.96 12.52
N ASP A 150 9.80 -5.72 13.39
CA ASP A 150 10.37 -6.76 14.21
C ASP A 150 9.35 -7.03 15.32
N TYR A 151 8.56 -8.08 15.16
CA TYR A 151 7.83 -8.65 16.27
C TYR A 151 8.86 -9.29 17.20
N THR A 152 9.26 -8.58 18.22
CA THR A 152 10.00 -9.20 19.31
C THR A 152 8.99 -9.90 20.20
N ASP A 153 9.12 -11.21 20.37
CA ASP A 153 8.36 -11.98 21.36
C ASP A 153 8.72 -11.59 22.83
N ILE A 154 9.54 -10.58 22.98
CA ILE A 154 9.96 -10.07 24.30
C ILE A 154 8.99 -8.94 24.66
N PRO A 155 8.21 -9.07 25.75
CA PRO A 155 7.38 -7.99 26.26
C PRO A 155 8.25 -6.76 26.52
N GLN A 156 8.01 -5.69 25.77
CA GLN A 156 8.65 -4.42 26.09
C GLN A 156 7.88 -3.78 27.24
N ASN A 157 8.59 -3.29 28.26
CA ASN A 157 8.00 -2.45 29.29
C ASN A 157 7.60 -1.11 28.63
N VAL A 158 6.35 -1.01 28.28
CA VAL A 158 5.73 0.26 27.86
C VAL A 158 5.27 0.94 29.15
N ALA A 159 5.59 2.23 29.30
CA ALA A 159 5.05 3.01 30.41
C ALA A 159 3.52 2.90 30.42
N GLU A 160 2.94 2.81 31.63
CA GLU A 160 1.49 2.74 31.77
C GLU A 160 0.83 3.94 31.11
N PHE A 161 -0.14 3.69 30.24
CA PHE A 161 -0.94 4.73 29.62
C PHE A 161 -2.41 4.32 29.62
N SER A 162 -3.26 5.30 29.80
CA SER A 162 -4.70 5.11 29.74
C SER A 162 -5.21 5.44 28.34
N VAL A 163 -6.10 4.61 27.81
CA VAL A 163 -6.74 4.83 26.52
C VAL A 163 -8.23 5.06 26.75
N VAL A 164 -8.73 6.14 26.17
CA VAL A 164 -10.17 6.41 26.11
C VAL A 164 -10.61 6.22 24.66
N GLY A 165 -11.66 5.44 24.44
CA GLY A 165 -12.16 5.14 23.12
C GLY A 165 -13.63 4.81 23.10
N VAL A 166 -14.29 5.10 21.98
CA VAL A 166 -15.67 4.71 21.70
C VAL A 166 -15.66 3.51 20.76
N ARG A 167 -16.34 2.44 21.15
CA ARG A 167 -16.54 1.26 20.30
C ARG A 167 -17.97 1.26 19.77
N ASN A 168 -18.10 1.28 18.45
CA ASN A 168 -19.39 1.25 17.79
C ASN A 168 -19.42 0.18 16.69
N SER A 169 -20.63 -0.25 16.29
CA SER A 169 -20.86 -1.16 15.18
C SER A 169 -21.92 -0.55 14.26
N CYS A 170 -21.62 -0.43 12.99
CA CYS A 170 -22.54 0.12 12.01
C CYS A 170 -22.50 -0.67 10.70
N HIS A 171 -23.54 -0.48 9.89
CA HIS A 171 -23.53 -0.95 8.52
C HIS A 171 -22.54 -0.11 7.68
N MET A 172 -21.94 -0.73 6.65
CA MET A 172 -20.92 -0.09 5.81
C MET A 172 -21.40 1.23 5.16
N SER A 173 -22.70 1.34 4.86
CA SER A 173 -23.31 2.58 4.33
C SER A 173 -23.26 3.76 5.30
N ASN A 174 -23.21 3.49 6.61
CA ASN A 174 -23.34 4.49 7.67
C ASN A 174 -22.02 4.74 8.40
N ILE A 175 -20.91 4.19 7.87
CA ILE A 175 -19.60 4.25 8.55
C ILE A 175 -19.13 5.70 8.79
N ALA A 176 -19.35 6.60 7.83
CA ALA A 176 -18.94 8.00 7.95
C ALA A 176 -19.72 8.74 9.05
N GLU A 177 -21.03 8.53 9.13
CA GLU A 177 -21.90 9.11 10.14
C GLU A 177 -21.57 8.55 11.52
N SER A 178 -21.45 7.23 11.65
CA SER A 178 -21.08 6.55 12.90
C SER A 178 -19.70 6.96 13.41
N MET A 179 -18.73 7.17 12.54
CA MET A 179 -17.42 7.71 12.92
C MET A 179 -17.53 9.15 13.42
N HIS A 180 -18.29 10.01 12.71
CA HIS A 180 -18.49 11.39 13.13
C HIS A 180 -19.11 11.48 14.51
N GLU A 181 -20.18 10.72 14.76
CA GLU A 181 -20.83 10.63 16.08
C GLU A 181 -19.87 10.14 17.17
N SER A 182 -19.09 9.08 16.89
CA SER A 182 -18.14 8.53 17.84
C SER A 182 -17.02 9.52 18.19
N PHE A 183 -16.51 10.27 17.21
CA PHE A 183 -15.53 11.32 17.47
C PHE A 183 -16.11 12.52 18.23
N SER A 184 -17.36 12.89 17.96
CA SER A 184 -18.05 13.95 18.70
C SER A 184 -18.22 13.57 20.18
N GLN A 185 -18.69 12.34 20.47
CA GLN A 185 -18.81 11.81 21.82
C GLN A 185 -17.46 11.77 22.54
N LEU A 186 -16.40 11.34 21.85
CA LEU A 186 -15.05 11.29 22.43
C LEU A 186 -14.53 12.69 22.75
N SER A 187 -14.77 13.66 21.88
CA SER A 187 -14.35 15.06 22.09
C SER A 187 -15.08 15.71 23.26
N GLU A 188 -16.36 15.44 23.41
CA GLU A 188 -17.18 15.90 24.53
C GLU A 188 -16.66 15.31 25.86
N LEU A 189 -16.46 14.00 25.91
CA LEU A 189 -15.90 13.31 27.09
C LEU A 189 -14.52 13.85 27.49
N ILE A 190 -13.64 14.08 26.54
CA ILE A 190 -12.30 14.64 26.78
C ILE A 190 -12.39 16.04 27.38
N SER A 191 -13.33 16.88 26.89
CA SER A 191 -13.53 18.23 27.42
C SER A 191 -14.12 18.26 28.82
N GLU A 192 -15.00 17.30 29.15
CA GLU A 192 -15.60 17.18 30.48
C GLU A 192 -14.61 16.72 31.57
N VAL A 193 -13.64 15.90 31.22
CA VAL A 193 -12.73 15.26 32.18
C VAL A 193 -11.37 15.97 32.26
N ASP A 194 -11.19 17.07 31.51
CA ASP A 194 -9.95 17.86 31.45
C ASP A 194 -8.70 17.03 31.13
N ILE A 195 -8.87 16.02 30.27
CA ILE A 195 -7.79 15.16 29.81
C ILE A 195 -7.08 15.84 28.64
N VAL A 196 -5.77 16.08 28.79
CA VAL A 196 -4.94 16.55 27.67
C VAL A 196 -4.47 15.35 26.85
N PRO A 197 -4.96 15.14 25.61
CA PRO A 197 -4.51 14.01 24.80
C PRO A 197 -3.06 14.22 24.39
N VAL A 198 -2.20 13.24 24.70
CA VAL A 198 -0.78 13.27 24.33
C VAL A 198 -0.58 12.93 22.86
N LYS A 199 -1.50 12.17 22.27
CA LYS A 199 -1.48 11.78 20.84
C LYS A 199 -2.86 11.31 20.38
N MET A 200 -3.35 11.82 19.24
CA MET A 200 -4.43 11.15 18.50
C MET A 200 -3.80 10.13 17.55
N LEU A 201 -4.22 8.90 17.66
CA LEU A 201 -3.81 7.79 16.78
C LEU A 201 -4.69 7.76 15.52
#